data_64d37da20ab06651aa4e295fd12d397b
#
_entry.id   64d37da20ab06651aa4e295fd12d397b
#
_cell.length_a   1.000
_cell.length_b   1.000
_cell.length_c   1.000
_cell.angle_alpha   90.00
_cell.angle_beta   90.00
_cell.angle_gamma   90.00
#
_symmetry.space_group_name_H-M   'P 1'
#
loop_
_entity.id
_entity.type
_entity.pdbx_description
1 polymer ?
#
loop_
_entity_poly.entity_id
_entity_poly.type
_entity_poly.pdbx_seq_one_letter_code
_entity_poly.pdbx_strand_id
1 'polypeptide(L)'
;PIRWHNAKSLAFDLSGNMYVTFSAPTNACEDWDTKPNTYSTKNVKGEYPCEQLDILGGIWRFDKNKLGQSLYDGERYATGIRSVVGLTWNNKVNSLYGVNHGRDFLHNHAPQYYSEWDNAVLPAEEFMKIKKGDNFGWPYTYYDHFKNKRILAPEYGGNRKKETNEYTNPIMGLPAHWAPNDLLFYTG
;
A
#
# COMPACT_ATOMS: atom_id res chain seq x y z
N PRO A 1 -16.03 10.63 10.30
CA PRO A 1 -15.94 9.47 9.40
C PRO A 1 -14.97 8.46 9.96
N ILE A 2 -15.31 7.17 9.96
CA ILE A 2 -14.41 6.09 10.33
C ILE A 2 -13.36 6.03 9.22
N ARG A 3 -12.11 6.33 9.55
CA ARG A 3 -10.98 6.20 8.62
C ARG A 3 -10.22 4.92 8.94
N TRP A 4 -9.88 4.17 7.92
CA TRP A 4 -9.09 2.95 8.05
C TRP A 4 -7.61 3.26 8.23
N HIS A 5 -6.86 2.25 8.67
CA HIS A 5 -5.40 2.25 8.69
C HIS A 5 -4.78 3.42 9.48
N ASN A 6 -5.22 3.58 10.73
CA ASN A 6 -4.74 4.66 11.59
C ASN A 6 -3.31 4.44 12.13
N ALA A 7 -2.80 3.20 12.09
CA ALA A 7 -1.44 2.90 12.55
C ALA A 7 -0.39 3.67 11.73
N LYS A 8 0.63 4.16 12.42
CA LYS A 8 1.80 4.85 11.86
C LYS A 8 3.06 4.15 12.33
N SER A 9 3.66 3.35 11.47
CA SER A 9 4.90 2.66 11.76
C SER A 9 6.09 3.59 11.57
N LEU A 10 7.11 3.38 12.38
CA LEU A 10 8.34 4.14 12.39
C LEU A 10 9.55 3.23 12.16
N ALA A 11 10.49 3.68 11.36
CA ALA A 11 11.82 3.07 11.24
C ALA A 11 12.89 4.15 11.23
N PHE A 12 14.10 3.80 11.66
CA PHE A 12 15.22 4.72 11.74
C PHE A 12 16.44 4.10 11.06
N ASP A 13 17.14 4.90 10.25
CA ASP A 13 18.42 4.49 9.70
C ASP A 13 19.60 4.98 10.56
N LEU A 14 20.80 4.54 10.17
CA LEU A 14 22.04 4.95 10.85
C LEU A 14 22.49 6.38 10.46
N SER A 15 21.92 6.95 9.40
CA SER A 15 22.29 8.27 8.88
C SER A 15 21.50 9.41 9.49
N GLY A 16 20.59 9.12 10.42
CA GLY A 16 19.81 10.15 11.12
C GLY A 16 18.43 10.39 10.53
N ASN A 17 17.94 9.53 9.66
CA ASN A 17 16.60 9.64 9.13
C ASN A 17 15.58 8.82 9.94
N MET A 18 14.36 9.34 10.01
CA MET A 18 13.17 8.69 10.52
C MET A 18 12.18 8.49 9.35
N TYR A 19 11.70 7.29 9.17
CA TYR A 19 10.70 6.93 8.17
C TYR A 19 9.36 6.71 8.84
N VAL A 20 8.30 7.32 8.32
CA VAL A 20 6.95 7.28 8.89
C VAL A 20 5.96 6.85 7.83
N THR A 21 5.12 5.87 8.14
CA THR A 21 4.04 5.45 7.24
C THR A 21 2.83 6.37 7.34
N PHE A 22 2.28 6.76 6.22
CA PHE A 22 1.01 7.48 6.10
C PHE A 22 0.05 6.63 5.26
N SER A 23 -0.64 5.72 5.93
CA SER A 23 -1.54 4.77 5.27
C SER A 23 -2.75 5.48 4.65
N ALA A 24 -3.30 4.87 3.61
CA ALA A 24 -4.48 5.36 2.92
C ALA A 24 -5.74 5.19 3.79
N PRO A 25 -6.69 6.13 3.77
CA PRO A 25 -7.91 6.07 4.57
C PRO A 25 -9.02 5.22 3.94
N THR A 26 -8.84 4.78 2.69
CA THR A 26 -9.82 4.01 1.92
C THR A 26 -9.22 2.70 1.39
N ASN A 27 -10.06 1.85 0.82
CA ASN A 27 -9.64 0.58 0.24
C ASN A 27 -8.91 0.77 -1.10
N ALA A 28 -9.48 1.57 -2.00
CA ALA A 28 -8.97 1.77 -3.36
C ALA A 28 -9.20 3.21 -3.87
N CYS A 29 -9.11 4.21 -3.01
CA CYS A 29 -9.34 5.63 -3.34
C CYS A 29 -10.70 5.87 -4.00
N GLU A 30 -11.70 5.17 -3.53
CA GLU A 30 -13.08 5.42 -3.89
C GLU A 30 -13.63 6.64 -3.15
N ASP A 31 -14.59 7.31 -3.76
CA ASP A 31 -15.28 8.47 -3.16
C ASP A 31 -16.00 8.06 -1.87
N TRP A 32 -15.34 8.33 -0.75
CA TRP A 32 -15.80 7.94 0.58
C TRP A 32 -16.90 8.86 1.14
N ASP A 33 -16.87 10.12 0.77
CA ASP A 33 -17.80 11.10 1.33
C ASP A 33 -19.20 10.98 0.73
N THR A 34 -19.30 10.53 -0.51
CA THR A 34 -20.57 10.31 -1.20
C THR A 34 -21.10 8.88 -1.06
N LYS A 35 -20.26 7.91 -0.71
CA LYS A 35 -20.61 6.49 -0.59
C LYS A 35 -20.00 5.85 0.66
N PRO A 36 -20.55 6.13 1.86
CA PRO A 36 -19.93 5.73 3.14
C PRO A 36 -19.87 4.21 3.41
N ASN A 37 -20.42 3.35 2.56
CA ASN A 37 -20.44 1.90 2.71
C ASN A 37 -20.12 1.20 1.37
N THR A 38 -18.95 1.41 0.84
CA THR A 38 -18.55 0.87 -0.46
C THR A 38 -18.25 -0.64 -0.47
N TYR A 39 -18.19 -1.29 0.69
CA TYR A 39 -17.88 -2.73 0.80
C TYR A 39 -18.74 -3.65 -0.07
N SER A 40 -20.01 -3.28 -0.27
CA SER A 40 -20.96 -4.04 -1.05
C SER A 40 -21.33 -3.40 -2.38
N THR A 41 -20.73 -2.26 -2.71
CA THR A 41 -21.09 -1.52 -3.93
C THR A 41 -20.40 -2.12 -5.14
N LYS A 42 -21.19 -2.67 -6.05
CA LYS A 42 -20.70 -3.19 -7.34
C LYS A 42 -20.30 -2.04 -8.27
N ASN A 43 -19.28 -2.30 -9.10
CA ASN A 43 -18.79 -1.37 -10.11
C ASN A 43 -18.41 0.01 -9.57
N VAL A 44 -17.84 0.04 -8.37
CA VAL A 44 -17.28 1.26 -7.78
C VAL A 44 -16.18 1.79 -8.69
N LYS A 45 -16.16 3.11 -8.89
CA LYS A 45 -15.06 3.81 -9.57
C LYS A 45 -14.16 4.44 -8.53
N GLY A 46 -12.87 4.38 -8.79
CA GLY A 46 -11.87 5.13 -8.05
C GLY A 46 -11.76 6.57 -8.56
N GLU A 47 -11.28 7.45 -7.71
CA GLU A 47 -10.95 8.83 -8.07
C GLU A 47 -9.67 8.86 -8.91
N TYR A 48 -9.68 9.63 -9.99
CA TYR A 48 -8.50 9.82 -10.83
C TYR A 48 -8.32 11.28 -11.23
N PRO A 49 -7.18 11.91 -10.87
CA PRO A 49 -6.14 11.38 -9.98
C PRO A 49 -6.64 11.19 -8.55
N CYS A 50 -6.02 10.27 -7.81
CA CYS A 50 -6.36 10.02 -6.42
C CYS A 50 -5.74 11.10 -5.52
N GLU A 51 -6.55 12.04 -5.02
CA GLU A 51 -6.09 13.14 -4.16
C GLU A 51 -5.51 12.65 -2.82
N GLN A 52 -5.90 11.46 -2.36
CA GLN A 52 -5.32 10.88 -1.13
C GLN A 52 -3.81 10.67 -1.26
N LEU A 53 -3.30 10.46 -2.48
CA LEU A 53 -1.86 10.28 -2.73
C LEU A 53 -1.03 11.55 -2.53
N ASP A 54 -1.61 12.71 -2.40
CA ASP A 54 -0.86 13.94 -2.14
C ASP A 54 -0.12 13.87 -0.80
N ILE A 55 -0.73 13.23 0.20
CA ILE A 55 -0.17 13.09 1.55
C ILE A 55 -0.11 11.64 2.01
N LEU A 56 -1.18 10.87 1.75
CA LEU A 56 -1.40 9.53 2.28
C LEU A 56 -0.94 8.44 1.29
N GLY A 57 -1.13 7.19 1.63
CA GLY A 57 -0.76 6.07 0.75
C GLY A 57 0.74 5.99 0.47
N GLY A 58 1.59 6.19 1.48
CA GLY A 58 3.04 6.12 1.29
C GLY A 58 3.87 6.29 2.56
N ILE A 59 5.14 6.57 2.36
CA ILE A 59 6.14 6.72 3.41
C ILE A 59 6.83 8.08 3.26
N TRP A 60 6.99 8.77 4.37
CA TRP A 60 7.70 10.04 4.46
C TRP A 60 8.98 9.88 5.27
N ARG A 61 10.02 10.64 4.90
CA ARG A 61 11.32 10.70 5.58
C ARG A 61 11.49 12.03 6.26
N PHE A 62 11.93 12.00 7.51
CA PHE A 62 12.20 13.17 8.37
C PHE A 62 13.61 13.08 8.98
N ASP A 63 14.14 14.20 9.46
CA ASP A 63 15.34 14.22 10.30
C ASP A 63 14.98 13.79 11.73
N LYS A 64 15.54 12.69 12.24
CA LYS A 64 15.26 12.18 13.58
C LYS A 64 15.75 13.11 14.69
N ASN A 65 16.69 14.02 14.40
CA ASN A 65 17.30 14.93 15.41
C ASN A 65 16.60 16.29 15.47
N LYS A 66 15.71 16.60 14.53
CA LYS A 66 14.96 17.86 14.50
C LYS A 66 13.64 17.70 15.27
N LEU A 67 13.46 18.52 16.33
CA LEU A 67 12.19 18.57 17.06
C LEU A 67 11.16 19.50 16.40
N GLY A 68 9.89 19.29 16.72
CA GLY A 68 8.79 20.15 16.28
C GLY A 68 8.51 20.09 14.77
N GLN A 69 8.87 19.00 14.09
CA GLN A 69 8.62 18.82 12.69
C GLN A 69 7.12 18.66 12.40
N SER A 70 6.68 19.26 11.32
CA SER A 70 5.40 19.04 10.67
C SER A 70 5.56 18.14 9.44
N LEU A 71 4.45 17.78 8.78
CA LEU A 71 4.48 17.04 7.52
C LEU A 71 5.30 17.75 6.43
N TYR A 72 5.26 19.09 6.41
CA TYR A 72 5.94 19.91 5.40
C TYR A 72 7.46 19.97 5.58
N ASP A 73 7.98 19.49 6.69
CA ASP A 73 9.42 19.31 6.93
C ASP A 73 9.93 17.97 6.39
N GLY A 74 9.02 17.08 6.03
CA GLY A 74 9.32 15.74 5.52
C GLY A 74 9.52 15.72 4.01
N GLU A 75 10.13 14.65 3.55
CA GLU A 75 10.28 14.30 2.14
C GLU A 75 9.46 13.06 1.81
N ARG A 76 8.67 13.10 0.73
CA ARG A 76 7.97 11.92 0.22
C ARG A 76 9.01 10.89 -0.24
N TYR A 77 9.14 9.79 0.52
CA TYR A 77 10.14 8.76 0.25
C TYR A 77 9.64 7.73 -0.74
N ALA A 78 8.41 7.21 -0.54
CA ALA A 78 7.74 6.28 -1.44
C ALA A 78 6.23 6.52 -1.44
N THR A 79 5.54 6.10 -2.49
CA THR A 79 4.11 6.28 -2.70
C THR A 79 3.44 5.02 -3.24
N GLY A 80 2.11 5.07 -3.43
CA GLY A 80 1.36 3.94 -3.99
C GLY A 80 1.25 2.74 -3.05
N ILE A 81 1.21 3.00 -1.75
CA ILE A 81 1.20 1.99 -0.68
C ILE A 81 -0.08 2.15 0.13
N ARG A 82 -0.92 1.11 0.20
CA ARG A 82 -2.21 1.19 0.92
C ARG A 82 -2.03 1.32 2.43
N SER A 83 -1.35 0.35 3.05
CA SER A 83 -1.16 0.33 4.49
C SER A 83 0.04 -0.52 4.89
N VAL A 84 1.08 0.12 5.38
CA VAL A 84 2.24 -0.56 5.97
C VAL A 84 2.15 -0.47 7.49
N VAL A 85 2.04 -1.63 8.14
CA VAL A 85 2.04 -1.75 9.60
C VAL A 85 3.41 -2.20 10.12
N GLY A 86 4.03 -3.17 9.47
CA GLY A 86 5.43 -3.54 9.77
C GLY A 86 6.41 -2.74 8.89
N LEU A 87 7.29 -1.96 9.52
CA LEU A 87 8.32 -1.16 8.83
C LEU A 87 9.64 -1.27 9.60
N THR A 88 10.73 -1.59 8.91
CA THR A 88 12.04 -1.70 9.55
C THR A 88 13.18 -1.34 8.61
N TRP A 89 14.26 -0.81 9.19
CA TRP A 89 15.52 -0.58 8.48
C TRP A 89 16.46 -1.75 8.71
N ASN A 90 16.94 -2.36 7.63
CA ASN A 90 17.97 -3.39 7.72
C ASN A 90 19.36 -2.74 7.63
N ASN A 91 20.02 -2.64 8.78
CA ASN A 91 21.34 -2.01 8.89
C ASN A 91 22.43 -2.75 8.07
N LYS A 92 22.31 -4.07 7.92
CA LYS A 92 23.33 -4.90 7.23
C LYS A 92 23.38 -4.61 5.73
N VAL A 93 22.24 -4.33 5.12
CA VAL A 93 22.14 -4.02 3.68
C VAL A 93 21.71 -2.58 3.40
N ASN A 94 21.67 -1.75 4.46
CA ASN A 94 21.35 -0.31 4.41
C ASN A 94 20.11 -0.01 3.58
N SER A 95 18.99 -0.62 3.93
CA SER A 95 17.75 -0.52 3.16
C SER A 95 16.51 -0.61 4.02
N LEU A 96 15.46 0.11 3.61
CA LEU A 96 14.14 0.10 4.22
C LEU A 96 13.30 -1.07 3.69
N TYR A 97 12.59 -1.74 4.59
CA TYR A 97 11.66 -2.82 4.26
C TYR A 97 10.33 -2.62 4.97
N GLY A 98 9.27 -3.07 4.34
CA GLY A 98 7.93 -3.02 4.92
C GLY A 98 7.04 -4.17 4.43
N VAL A 99 5.99 -4.41 5.19
CA VAL A 99 4.89 -5.31 4.79
C VAL A 99 3.61 -4.51 4.62
N ASN A 100 3.05 -4.57 3.42
CA ASN A 100 1.87 -3.80 3.01
C ASN A 100 0.65 -4.70 2.96
N HIS A 101 -0.44 -4.24 3.57
CA HIS A 101 -1.73 -4.90 3.44
C HIS A 101 -2.34 -4.63 2.07
N GLY A 102 -2.66 -5.70 1.36
CA GLY A 102 -3.38 -5.65 0.10
C GLY A 102 -4.77 -5.04 0.26
N ARG A 103 -5.39 -4.68 -0.86
CA ARG A 103 -6.77 -4.21 -0.87
C ARG A 103 -7.76 -5.38 -0.65
N ASP A 104 -9.01 -5.05 -0.31
CA ASP A 104 -10.06 -6.02 -0.08
C ASP A 104 -11.16 -5.95 -1.16
N PHE A 105 -12.12 -6.89 -1.11
CA PHE A 105 -13.40 -6.83 -1.81
C PHE A 105 -13.37 -6.87 -3.35
N LEU A 106 -12.43 -7.60 -3.96
CA LEU A 106 -12.37 -7.73 -5.42
C LEU A 106 -13.66 -8.31 -6.01
N HIS A 107 -14.19 -9.39 -5.42
CA HIS A 107 -15.46 -9.98 -5.85
C HIS A 107 -16.65 -9.05 -5.62
N ASN A 108 -16.71 -8.41 -4.47
CA ASN A 108 -17.82 -7.52 -4.13
C ASN A 108 -17.93 -6.35 -5.10
N HIS A 109 -16.79 -5.77 -5.50
CA HIS A 109 -16.73 -4.61 -6.41
C HIS A 109 -16.88 -5.02 -7.88
N ALA A 110 -16.31 -6.16 -8.27
CA ALA A 110 -16.27 -6.58 -9.68
C ALA A 110 -16.58 -8.09 -9.85
N PRO A 111 -17.78 -8.56 -9.46
CA PRO A 111 -18.12 -9.98 -9.51
C PRO A 111 -18.10 -10.58 -10.92
N GLN A 112 -18.18 -9.74 -11.96
CA GLN A 112 -18.05 -10.17 -13.36
C GLN A 112 -16.63 -10.61 -13.74
N TYR A 113 -15.62 -10.23 -12.94
CA TYR A 113 -14.21 -10.55 -13.21
C TYR A 113 -13.57 -11.42 -12.14
N TYR A 114 -14.10 -11.40 -10.90
CA TYR A 114 -13.53 -12.09 -9.74
C TYR A 114 -14.58 -12.98 -9.09
N SER A 115 -14.25 -14.24 -8.89
CA SER A 115 -15.04 -15.17 -8.08
C SER A 115 -14.82 -14.92 -6.58
N GLU A 116 -15.61 -15.57 -5.72
CA GLU A 116 -15.37 -15.59 -4.27
C GLU A 116 -14.00 -16.22 -3.95
N TRP A 117 -13.59 -17.24 -4.69
CA TRP A 117 -12.26 -17.83 -4.57
C TRP A 117 -11.16 -16.83 -4.90
N ASP A 118 -11.30 -16.08 -6.00
CA ASP A 118 -10.35 -15.03 -6.33
C ASP A 118 -10.24 -14.00 -5.21
N ASN A 119 -11.37 -13.61 -4.62
CA ASN A 119 -11.39 -12.68 -3.48
C ASN A 119 -10.69 -13.25 -2.24
N ALA A 120 -10.74 -14.55 -2.03
CA ALA A 120 -10.09 -15.20 -0.89
C ALA A 120 -8.56 -15.32 -1.05
N VAL A 121 -8.06 -15.39 -2.30
CA VAL A 121 -6.63 -15.62 -2.57
C VAL A 121 -5.91 -14.41 -3.19
N LEU A 122 -6.63 -13.34 -3.52
CA LEU A 122 -6.12 -12.10 -4.11
C LEU A 122 -6.70 -10.87 -3.41
N PRO A 123 -5.94 -9.76 -3.47
CA PRO A 123 -4.55 -9.64 -3.88
C PRO A 123 -3.57 -10.10 -2.81
N ALA A 124 -2.30 -10.20 -3.18
CA ALA A 124 -1.24 -10.50 -2.21
C ALA A 124 -1.10 -9.41 -1.15
N GLU A 125 -0.71 -9.80 0.05
CA GLU A 125 0.05 -8.93 0.94
C GLU A 125 1.46 -8.79 0.38
N GLU A 126 2.11 -7.63 0.58
CA GLU A 126 3.36 -7.36 -0.13
C GLU A 126 4.54 -7.19 0.83
N PHE A 127 5.55 -8.06 0.72
CA PHE A 127 6.84 -7.81 1.36
C PHE A 127 7.72 -6.99 0.41
N MET A 128 8.07 -5.78 0.84
CA MET A 128 8.69 -4.77 0.00
C MET A 128 10.10 -4.41 0.48
N LYS A 129 11.03 -4.24 -0.46
CA LYS A 129 12.23 -3.43 -0.29
C LYS A 129 11.95 -2.06 -0.88
N ILE A 130 12.11 -1.01 -0.09
CA ILE A 130 11.59 0.31 -0.42
C ILE A 130 12.76 1.27 -0.65
N LYS A 131 12.78 1.92 -1.80
CA LYS A 131 13.77 2.93 -2.18
C LYS A 131 13.10 4.28 -2.34
N LYS A 132 13.90 5.34 -2.25
CA LYS A 132 13.43 6.69 -2.56
C LYS A 132 12.92 6.75 -4.01
N GLY A 133 11.70 7.29 -4.15
CA GLY A 133 11.02 7.43 -5.44
C GLY A 133 10.19 6.23 -5.88
N ASP A 134 10.21 5.12 -5.13
CA ASP A 134 9.37 3.96 -5.47
C ASP A 134 7.88 4.32 -5.43
N ASN A 135 7.14 3.77 -6.40
CA ASN A 135 5.69 3.81 -6.46
C ASN A 135 5.16 2.39 -6.61
N PHE A 136 4.45 1.89 -5.59
CA PHE A 136 3.90 0.52 -5.57
C PHE A 136 2.51 0.40 -6.18
N GLY A 137 1.97 1.46 -6.77
CA GLY A 137 0.82 1.43 -7.67
C GLY A 137 -0.56 1.45 -7.02
N TRP A 138 -0.70 1.43 -5.68
CA TRP A 138 -2.00 1.70 -5.06
C TRP A 138 -2.43 3.15 -5.35
N PRO A 139 -3.69 3.43 -5.63
CA PRO A 139 -4.86 2.56 -5.70
C PRO A 139 -5.08 1.92 -7.07
N TYR A 140 -4.28 2.29 -8.07
CA TYR A 140 -4.51 1.97 -9.49
C TYR A 140 -4.29 0.50 -9.82
N THR A 141 -3.44 -0.18 -9.02
CA THR A 141 -3.08 -1.58 -9.24
C THR A 141 -3.06 -2.36 -7.93
N TYR A 142 -3.09 -3.67 -8.07
CA TYR A 142 -2.78 -4.62 -7.00
C TYR A 142 -1.75 -5.66 -7.49
N TYR A 143 -1.09 -6.35 -6.57
CA TYR A 143 -0.12 -7.39 -6.93
C TYR A 143 -0.78 -8.77 -6.91
N ASP A 144 -0.67 -9.47 -8.03
CA ASP A 144 -1.10 -10.87 -8.20
C ASP A 144 0.14 -11.76 -8.04
N HIS A 145 0.24 -12.46 -6.91
CA HIS A 145 1.40 -13.27 -6.58
C HIS A 145 1.46 -14.60 -7.37
N PHE A 146 0.36 -15.05 -7.94
CA PHE A 146 0.36 -16.21 -8.84
C PHE A 146 0.98 -15.88 -10.19
N LYS A 147 0.77 -14.65 -10.65
CA LYS A 147 1.33 -14.16 -11.91
C LYS A 147 2.67 -13.45 -11.74
N ASN A 148 3.03 -13.07 -10.51
CA ASN A 148 4.14 -12.17 -10.21
C ASN A 148 4.06 -10.84 -10.98
N LYS A 149 2.86 -10.25 -11.03
CA LYS A 149 2.53 -9.05 -11.82
C LYS A 149 1.63 -8.09 -11.08
N ARG A 150 1.75 -6.81 -11.42
CA ARG A 150 0.76 -5.83 -11.07
C ARG A 150 -0.38 -5.83 -12.08
N ILE A 151 -1.58 -5.90 -11.55
CA ILE A 151 -2.83 -5.94 -12.31
C ILE A 151 -3.58 -4.65 -12.06
N LEU A 152 -4.12 -4.05 -13.11
CA LEU A 152 -4.96 -2.86 -13.02
C LEU A 152 -6.19 -3.16 -12.16
N ALA A 153 -6.44 -2.33 -11.16
CA ALA A 153 -7.56 -2.50 -10.25
C ALA A 153 -8.91 -2.26 -10.96
N PRO A 154 -9.97 -2.98 -10.59
CA PRO A 154 -11.25 -2.91 -11.28
C PRO A 154 -11.87 -1.51 -11.24
N GLU A 155 -11.66 -0.74 -10.19
CA GLU A 155 -12.11 0.66 -10.03
C GLU A 155 -11.54 1.59 -11.10
N TYR A 156 -10.41 1.20 -11.70
CA TYR A 156 -9.69 1.94 -12.73
C TYR A 156 -9.75 1.25 -14.11
N GLY A 157 -10.77 0.44 -14.33
CA GLY A 157 -11.02 -0.24 -15.61
C GLY A 157 -10.24 -1.54 -15.80
N GLY A 158 -9.70 -2.10 -14.74
CA GLY A 158 -9.11 -3.43 -14.71
C GLY A 158 -10.17 -4.54 -14.91
N ASN A 159 -9.73 -5.64 -15.51
CA ASN A 159 -10.58 -6.79 -15.80
C ASN A 159 -9.86 -8.11 -15.46
N ARG A 160 -9.02 -8.11 -14.45
CA ARG A 160 -8.16 -9.24 -14.03
C ARG A 160 -7.05 -9.63 -15.03
N LYS A 161 -7.09 -9.13 -16.26
CA LYS A 161 -6.13 -9.48 -17.32
C LYS A 161 -5.16 -8.35 -17.68
N LYS A 162 -5.51 -7.10 -17.36
CA LYS A 162 -4.67 -5.95 -17.70
C LYS A 162 -3.49 -5.86 -16.75
N GLU A 163 -2.32 -6.23 -17.23
CA GLU A 163 -1.05 -6.11 -16.51
C GLU A 163 -0.40 -4.74 -16.77
N THR A 164 0.45 -4.31 -15.84
CA THR A 164 1.29 -3.12 -16.01
C THR A 164 2.66 -3.33 -15.38
N ASN A 165 3.68 -2.69 -15.97
CA ASN A 165 5.05 -2.66 -15.46
C ASN A 165 5.48 -1.25 -15.02
N GLU A 166 4.54 -0.31 -14.90
CA GLU A 166 4.81 1.09 -14.54
C GLU A 166 5.17 1.28 -13.07
N TYR A 167 4.85 0.30 -12.23
CA TYR A 167 4.99 0.41 -10.77
C TYR A 167 6.00 -0.61 -10.23
N THR A 168 6.58 -0.26 -9.07
CA THR A 168 7.51 -1.12 -8.35
C THR A 168 6.82 -2.40 -7.87
N ASN A 169 7.43 -3.56 -8.12
CA ASN A 169 6.96 -4.83 -7.59
C ASN A 169 7.49 -5.07 -6.17
N PRO A 170 6.78 -5.82 -5.32
CA PRO A 170 7.32 -6.30 -4.06
C PRO A 170 8.46 -7.32 -4.31
N ILE A 171 9.23 -7.62 -3.27
CA ILE A 171 10.18 -8.74 -3.28
C ILE A 171 9.42 -10.06 -3.32
N MET A 172 8.31 -10.11 -2.57
CA MET A 172 7.49 -11.31 -2.43
C MET A 172 6.02 -10.91 -2.21
N GLY A 173 5.11 -11.57 -2.91
CA GLY A 173 3.70 -11.60 -2.57
C GLY A 173 3.45 -12.67 -1.52
N LEU A 174 2.89 -12.28 -0.39
CA LEU A 174 2.42 -13.17 0.65
C LEU A 174 0.96 -13.55 0.40
N PRO A 175 0.44 -14.63 1.01
CA PRO A 175 -0.98 -14.97 0.87
C PRO A 175 -1.90 -13.81 1.24
N ALA A 176 -3.01 -13.70 0.50
CA ALA A 176 -4.01 -12.67 0.73
C ALA A 176 -4.58 -12.72 2.14
N HIS A 177 -4.95 -11.56 2.69
CA HIS A 177 -5.64 -11.39 3.97
C HIS A 177 -4.87 -11.89 5.21
N TRP A 178 -3.56 -12.13 5.10
CA TRP A 178 -2.73 -12.48 6.26
C TRP A 178 -2.51 -11.30 7.20
N ALA A 179 -2.69 -10.09 6.70
CA ALA A 179 -2.52 -8.84 7.45
C ALA A 179 -1.23 -8.81 8.28
N PRO A 180 -0.04 -8.92 7.68
CA PRO A 180 1.23 -8.96 8.39
C PRO A 180 1.45 -7.66 9.16
N ASN A 181 1.59 -7.74 10.48
CA ASN A 181 1.61 -6.56 11.35
C ASN A 181 3.00 -6.16 11.83
N ASP A 182 4.00 -6.98 11.58
CA ASP A 182 5.39 -6.66 11.93
C ASP A 182 6.38 -7.40 11.03
N LEU A 183 7.63 -6.96 11.08
CA LEU A 183 8.73 -7.62 10.39
C LEU A 183 10.03 -7.36 11.15
N LEU A 184 10.85 -8.38 11.29
CA LEU A 184 12.14 -8.32 11.97
C LEU A 184 13.21 -9.04 11.15
N PHE A 185 14.39 -8.43 11.03
CA PHE A 185 15.56 -9.11 10.49
C PHE A 185 16.35 -9.75 11.64
N TYR A 186 16.49 -11.06 11.58
CA TYR A 186 17.32 -11.78 12.53
C TYR A 186 18.80 -11.41 12.32
N THR A 187 19.47 -11.03 13.38
CA THR A 187 20.86 -10.54 13.32
C THR A 187 21.92 -11.54 13.83
N GLY A 188 21.51 -12.75 14.20
CA GLY A 188 22.40 -13.82 14.67
C GLY A 188 22.38 -13.99 16.17
#